data_77314d7764578520c832148e1cf53d11
#
_entry.id   77314d7764578520c832148e1cf53d11
#
_cell.length_a   1.000
_cell.length_b   1.000
_cell.length_c   1.000
_cell.angle_alpha   90.00
_cell.angle_beta   90.00
_cell.angle_gamma   90.00
#
_symmetry.space_group_name_H-M   'P 1'
#
loop_
_entity.id
_entity.type
_entity.pdbx_description
1 polymer ?
#
loop_
_entity_poly.entity_id
_entity_poly.type
_entity_poly.pdbx_seq_one_letter_code
_entity_poly.pdbx_strand_id
1 'polypeptide(L)'
;KIGQTMLMLPDRKKELDLGDGSLDVYFKRYPVTGYFMGWKLFTGVPEEERVDFVRSSVEEYQKASELPLLFQQDYESGVGLQGMTPFPKEMALGAANSPELAYKYGKSVALECRSLGINWVLHPVADLNMNPLNPIVNTRSVSDNPEKAVCLLSEQIKGLQDNSVAATIKHFPGDGVDYRDQHLMTTVNSLSEETWKQYHGKVFAELIKKGVACIMPGHITLPFYQKEKINGYLPPATLSHELLTGLLKKEMHFNGVV
;
A
#
# COMPACT_ATOMS: atom_id res chain seq x y z
N LYS A 1 3.54 -21.93 -8.60
CA LYS A 1 2.62 -21.39 -7.56
C LYS A 1 3.31 -20.39 -6.62
N ILE A 2 4.55 -20.64 -6.13
CA ILE A 2 5.25 -19.72 -5.21
C ILE A 2 5.52 -18.37 -5.89
N GLY A 3 6.02 -18.34 -7.12
CA GLY A 3 6.25 -17.09 -7.86
C GLY A 3 5.01 -16.20 -7.96
N GLN A 4 3.82 -16.79 -7.98
CA GLN A 4 2.54 -16.07 -8.03
C GLN A 4 2.12 -15.40 -6.70
N THR A 5 2.96 -15.45 -5.68
CA THR A 5 2.81 -14.68 -4.44
C THR A 5 3.88 -13.59 -4.31
N MET A 6 4.66 -13.37 -5.37
CA MET A 6 5.80 -12.46 -5.36
C MET A 6 5.58 -11.29 -6.33
N LEU A 7 5.73 -10.08 -5.82
CA LEU A 7 5.87 -8.86 -6.61
C LEU A 7 7.34 -8.51 -6.73
N MET A 8 7.77 -8.10 -7.90
CA MET A 8 9.16 -7.83 -8.22
C MET A 8 9.37 -6.33 -8.51
N LEU A 9 10.60 -5.89 -8.35
CA LEU A 9 11.05 -4.64 -8.96
C LEU A 9 11.43 -4.94 -10.41
N PRO A 10 11.03 -4.14 -11.39
CA PRO A 10 11.44 -4.33 -12.76
C PRO A 10 12.96 -4.23 -12.91
N ASP A 11 13.57 -5.24 -13.54
CA ASP A 11 14.98 -5.25 -13.92
C ASP A 11 15.10 -5.88 -15.31
N ARG A 12 14.81 -5.06 -16.32
CA ARG A 12 14.70 -5.49 -17.72
C ARG A 12 15.92 -6.26 -18.21
N LYS A 13 17.12 -5.82 -17.84
CA LYS A 13 18.36 -6.49 -18.25
C LYS A 13 18.44 -7.89 -17.64
N LYS A 14 18.24 -8.00 -16.34
CA LYS A 14 18.31 -9.28 -15.64
C LYS A 14 17.22 -10.25 -16.10
N GLU A 15 16.03 -9.74 -16.37
CA GLU A 15 14.89 -10.55 -16.85
C GLU A 15 15.15 -11.11 -18.24
N LEU A 16 15.74 -10.33 -19.15
CA LEU A 16 16.17 -10.80 -20.46
C LEU A 16 17.32 -11.81 -20.36
N ASP A 17 18.31 -11.55 -19.51
CA ASP A 17 19.42 -12.49 -19.28
C ASP A 17 18.90 -13.86 -18.77
N LEU A 18 17.94 -13.85 -17.84
CA LEU A 18 17.31 -15.07 -17.31
C LEU A 18 16.33 -15.74 -18.26
N GLY A 19 15.83 -15.00 -19.26
CA GLY A 19 14.89 -15.44 -20.28
C GLY A 19 15.52 -15.70 -21.65
N ASP A 20 16.83 -15.90 -21.71
CA ASP A 20 17.56 -16.13 -22.98
C ASP A 20 17.27 -15.06 -24.05
N GLY A 21 17.16 -13.82 -23.64
CA GLY A 21 16.83 -12.67 -24.50
C GLY A 21 15.33 -12.44 -24.72
N SER A 22 14.44 -13.20 -24.06
CA SER A 22 12.99 -13.09 -24.23
C SER A 22 12.25 -13.01 -22.90
N LEU A 23 11.32 -12.06 -22.76
CA LEU A 23 10.42 -11.97 -21.62
C LEU A 23 9.42 -13.13 -21.56
N ASP A 24 8.95 -13.62 -22.69
CA ASP A 24 8.03 -14.78 -22.72
C ASP A 24 8.70 -16.02 -22.11
N VAL A 25 9.99 -16.24 -22.39
CA VAL A 25 10.77 -17.32 -21.78
C VAL A 25 11.00 -17.07 -20.30
N TYR A 26 11.28 -15.81 -19.93
CA TYR A 26 11.42 -15.42 -18.53
C TYR A 26 10.16 -15.73 -17.74
N PHE A 27 8.97 -15.29 -18.18
CA PHE A 27 7.71 -15.51 -17.47
C PHE A 27 7.30 -16.98 -17.36
N LYS A 28 7.64 -17.80 -18.36
CA LYS A 28 7.45 -19.25 -18.29
C LYS A 28 8.30 -19.90 -17.20
N ARG A 29 9.53 -19.41 -16.99
CA ARG A 29 10.45 -19.93 -15.96
C ARG A 29 10.12 -19.34 -14.58
N TYR A 30 9.77 -18.07 -14.51
CA TYR A 30 9.58 -17.30 -13.29
C TYR A 30 8.21 -16.58 -13.30
N PRO A 31 7.10 -17.32 -13.12
CA PRO A 31 5.75 -16.74 -13.16
C PRO A 31 5.46 -15.91 -11.90
N VAL A 32 5.85 -14.64 -11.91
CA VAL A 32 5.59 -13.69 -10.83
C VAL A 32 4.15 -13.17 -10.86
N THR A 33 3.65 -12.62 -9.75
CA THR A 33 2.32 -11.99 -9.66
C THR A 33 2.27 -10.65 -10.38
N GLY A 34 3.36 -9.90 -10.35
CA GLY A 34 3.40 -8.55 -10.92
C GLY A 34 4.62 -7.75 -10.48
N TYR A 35 4.51 -6.45 -10.61
CA TYR A 35 5.62 -5.52 -10.42
C TYR A 35 5.26 -4.30 -9.60
N PHE A 36 6.18 -3.87 -8.73
CA PHE A 36 6.17 -2.55 -8.14
C PHE A 36 6.88 -1.56 -9.07
N MET A 37 6.12 -0.67 -9.69
CA MET A 37 6.59 0.29 -10.70
C MET A 37 7.20 1.53 -10.03
N GLY A 38 8.16 1.33 -9.12
CA GLY A 38 8.73 2.36 -8.27
C GLY A 38 9.70 3.30 -8.97
N TRP A 39 10.21 4.30 -8.22
CA TRP A 39 11.08 5.36 -8.74
C TRP A 39 12.37 4.87 -9.40
N LYS A 40 12.89 3.70 -9.03
CA LYS A 40 14.07 3.09 -9.67
C LYS A 40 13.84 2.80 -11.16
N LEU A 41 12.59 2.57 -11.57
CA LEU A 41 12.21 2.39 -12.95
C LEU A 41 12.59 3.62 -13.81
N PHE A 42 12.57 4.81 -13.21
CA PHE A 42 12.83 6.07 -13.91
C PHE A 42 14.32 6.46 -13.99
N THR A 43 15.24 5.63 -13.50
CA THR A 43 16.66 5.94 -13.55
C THR A 43 17.12 6.12 -15.00
N GLY A 44 17.54 7.34 -15.34
CA GLY A 44 17.95 7.71 -16.69
C GLY A 44 16.82 8.03 -17.67
N VAL A 45 15.55 8.02 -17.23
CA VAL A 45 14.39 8.40 -18.05
C VAL A 45 14.07 9.88 -17.83
N PRO A 46 14.09 10.73 -18.86
CA PRO A 46 13.67 12.12 -18.78
C PRO A 46 12.27 12.25 -18.23
N GLU A 47 11.99 13.33 -17.49
CA GLU A 47 10.72 13.49 -16.78
C GLU A 47 9.52 13.51 -17.73
N GLU A 48 9.67 14.16 -18.86
CA GLU A 48 8.66 14.27 -19.94
C GLU A 48 8.33 12.92 -20.59
N GLU A 49 9.22 11.95 -20.52
CA GLU A 49 9.05 10.61 -21.13
C GLU A 49 8.49 9.57 -20.16
N ARG A 50 8.42 9.87 -18.84
CA ARG A 50 8.09 8.88 -17.81
C ARG A 50 6.69 8.29 -17.95
N VAL A 51 5.71 9.08 -18.36
CA VAL A 51 4.34 8.60 -18.58
C VAL A 51 4.30 7.53 -19.66
N ASP A 52 4.89 7.79 -20.83
CA ASP A 52 4.93 6.84 -21.95
C ASP A 52 5.81 5.65 -21.63
N PHE A 53 6.89 5.87 -20.89
CA PHE A 53 7.78 4.79 -20.44
C PHE A 53 7.08 3.80 -19.48
N VAL A 54 6.28 4.29 -18.50
CA VAL A 54 5.50 3.40 -17.63
C VAL A 54 4.48 2.63 -18.43
N ARG A 55 3.72 3.31 -19.29
CA ARG A 55 2.68 2.69 -20.11
C ARG A 55 3.27 1.58 -21.00
N SER A 56 4.31 1.89 -21.75
CA SER A 56 4.97 0.92 -22.63
C SER A 56 5.59 -0.25 -21.86
N SER A 57 6.16 0.00 -20.69
CA SER A 57 6.71 -1.07 -19.83
C SER A 57 5.61 -2.01 -19.33
N VAL A 58 4.49 -1.46 -18.86
CA VAL A 58 3.33 -2.26 -18.41
C VAL A 58 2.79 -3.11 -19.57
N GLU A 59 2.59 -2.51 -20.73
CA GLU A 59 2.10 -3.21 -21.92
C GLU A 59 3.04 -4.34 -22.34
N GLU A 60 4.34 -4.10 -22.34
CA GLU A 60 5.36 -5.08 -22.71
C GLU A 60 5.38 -6.28 -21.75
N TYR A 61 5.39 -6.03 -20.43
CA TYR A 61 5.33 -7.09 -19.43
C TYR A 61 4.04 -7.90 -19.52
N GLN A 62 2.89 -7.21 -19.64
CA GLN A 62 1.61 -7.90 -19.74
C GLN A 62 1.49 -8.72 -21.02
N LYS A 63 2.00 -8.23 -22.15
CA LYS A 63 2.00 -8.96 -23.41
C LYS A 63 2.85 -10.24 -23.34
N ALA A 64 3.97 -10.21 -22.62
CA ALA A 64 4.86 -11.35 -22.47
C ALA A 64 4.37 -12.39 -21.45
N SER A 65 3.43 -12.02 -20.56
CA SER A 65 2.89 -12.91 -19.53
C SER A 65 1.58 -13.55 -19.98
N GLU A 66 1.47 -14.87 -19.82
CA GLU A 66 0.21 -15.61 -20.03
C GLU A 66 -0.84 -15.30 -18.95
N LEU A 67 -0.40 -14.83 -17.78
CA LEU A 67 -1.28 -14.49 -16.65
C LEU A 67 -1.46 -12.98 -16.56
N PRO A 68 -2.64 -12.50 -16.12
CA PRO A 68 -2.81 -11.11 -15.76
C PRO A 68 -1.81 -10.71 -14.67
N LEU A 69 -1.06 -9.63 -14.89
CA LEU A 69 -0.10 -9.11 -13.94
C LEU A 69 -0.70 -7.98 -13.09
N LEU A 70 -0.26 -7.90 -11.84
CA LEU A 70 -0.54 -6.78 -10.95
C LEU A 70 0.60 -5.76 -11.06
N PHE A 71 0.24 -4.53 -11.38
CA PHE A 71 1.17 -3.40 -11.42
C PHE A 71 0.82 -2.43 -10.32
N GLN A 72 1.73 -2.27 -9.34
CA GLN A 72 1.48 -1.47 -8.16
C GLN A 72 2.44 -0.28 -8.06
N GLN A 73 1.96 0.78 -7.37
CA GLN A 73 2.74 1.96 -7.02
C GLN A 73 2.13 2.63 -5.78
N ASP A 74 2.91 3.46 -5.06
CA ASP A 74 2.43 4.17 -3.88
C ASP A 74 1.37 5.21 -4.21
N TYR A 75 1.67 6.18 -5.02
CA TYR A 75 0.80 7.29 -5.47
C TYR A 75 -0.04 7.95 -4.37
N GLU A 76 0.53 8.07 -3.15
CA GLU A 76 -0.15 8.67 -1.99
C GLU A 76 -0.56 10.13 -2.19
N SER A 77 0.09 10.84 -3.10
CA SER A 77 -0.24 12.23 -3.44
C SER A 77 -0.57 12.35 -4.93
N GLY A 78 -1.36 11.41 -5.45
CA GLY A 78 -1.65 11.29 -6.87
C GLY A 78 -0.51 10.67 -7.65
N VAL A 79 -0.70 10.49 -8.96
CA VAL A 79 0.34 9.95 -9.85
C VAL A 79 1.53 10.91 -9.94
N GLY A 80 1.27 12.21 -10.07
CA GLY A 80 2.27 13.27 -9.94
C GLY A 80 3.41 13.26 -10.96
N LEU A 81 3.32 12.44 -12.02
CA LEU A 81 4.23 12.51 -13.17
C LEU A 81 3.92 13.75 -14.00
N GLN A 82 4.88 14.21 -14.80
CA GLN A 82 4.66 15.37 -15.68
C GLN A 82 3.45 15.15 -16.59
N GLY A 83 2.50 16.08 -16.55
CA GLY A 83 1.21 15.98 -17.26
C GLY A 83 0.11 15.21 -16.50
N MET A 84 0.40 14.67 -15.34
CA MET A 84 -0.54 14.04 -14.42
C MET A 84 -0.81 14.93 -13.19
N THR A 85 -1.85 14.64 -12.42
CA THR A 85 -2.28 15.48 -11.31
C THR A 85 -1.46 15.23 -10.04
N PRO A 86 -0.71 16.21 -9.52
CA PRO A 86 -0.18 16.15 -8.17
C PRO A 86 -1.27 16.56 -7.18
N PHE A 87 -1.56 15.69 -6.21
CA PHE A 87 -2.47 16.01 -5.12
C PHE A 87 -1.69 16.44 -3.87
N PRO A 88 -2.32 17.21 -2.97
CA PRO A 88 -1.73 17.50 -1.67
C PRO A 88 -1.64 16.22 -0.81
N LYS A 89 -0.87 16.29 0.28
CA LYS A 89 -0.80 15.20 1.26
C LYS A 89 -2.16 14.96 1.93
N GLU A 90 -2.37 13.76 2.44
CA GLU A 90 -3.63 13.30 3.05
C GLU A 90 -4.16 14.23 4.18
N MET A 91 -3.27 14.86 4.94
CA MET A 91 -3.66 15.85 5.96
C MET A 91 -4.48 16.99 5.38
N ALA A 92 -4.25 17.41 4.13
CA ALA A 92 -5.05 18.44 3.48
C ALA A 92 -6.47 17.93 3.17
N LEU A 93 -6.63 16.65 2.77
CA LEU A 93 -7.94 16.02 2.64
C LEU A 93 -8.65 15.96 3.99
N GLY A 94 -7.91 15.64 5.05
CA GLY A 94 -8.37 15.72 6.44
C GLY A 94 -8.86 17.11 6.83
N ALA A 95 -8.11 18.17 6.45
CA ALA A 95 -8.51 19.56 6.71
C ALA A 95 -9.78 19.95 5.94
N ALA A 96 -9.92 19.50 4.68
CA ALA A 96 -11.11 19.73 3.88
C ALA A 96 -12.36 19.04 4.46
N ASN A 97 -12.20 17.92 5.14
CA ASN A 97 -13.24 17.17 5.85
C ASN A 97 -14.49 16.91 4.99
N SER A 98 -14.27 16.55 3.73
CA SER A 98 -15.34 16.31 2.75
C SER A 98 -15.28 14.89 2.19
N PRO A 99 -16.23 14.02 2.53
CA PRO A 99 -16.34 12.67 1.96
C PRO A 99 -16.46 12.68 0.43
N GLU A 100 -17.16 13.67 -0.13
CA GLU A 100 -17.27 13.83 -1.58
C GLU A 100 -15.92 14.11 -2.24
N LEU A 101 -15.10 14.98 -1.64
CA LEU A 101 -13.73 15.23 -2.12
C LEU A 101 -12.84 14.00 -1.96
N ALA A 102 -13.01 13.23 -0.89
CA ALA A 102 -12.28 11.98 -0.68
C ALA A 102 -12.59 10.95 -1.80
N TYR A 103 -13.86 10.79 -2.14
CA TYR A 103 -14.25 9.94 -3.28
C TYR A 103 -13.65 10.44 -4.60
N LYS A 104 -13.77 11.74 -4.88
CA LYS A 104 -13.23 12.36 -6.11
C LYS A 104 -11.72 12.20 -6.19
N TYR A 105 -11.02 12.33 -5.06
CA TYR A 105 -9.58 12.09 -4.96
C TYR A 105 -9.24 10.66 -5.40
N GLY A 106 -9.81 9.65 -4.74
CA GLY A 106 -9.61 8.24 -5.08
C GLY A 106 -9.95 7.94 -6.54
N LYS A 107 -11.07 8.44 -7.03
CA LYS A 107 -11.50 8.29 -8.44
C LYS A 107 -10.46 8.89 -9.42
N SER A 108 -9.97 10.10 -9.15
CA SER A 108 -9.01 10.76 -10.05
C SER A 108 -7.69 10.00 -10.10
N VAL A 109 -7.16 9.56 -8.93
CA VAL A 109 -5.98 8.70 -8.88
C VAL A 109 -6.20 7.42 -9.67
N ALA A 110 -7.36 6.76 -9.52
CA ALA A 110 -7.66 5.52 -10.24
C ALA A 110 -7.69 5.72 -11.76
N LEU A 111 -8.30 6.79 -12.25
CA LEU A 111 -8.36 7.07 -13.69
C LEU A 111 -6.97 7.30 -14.28
N GLU A 112 -6.12 8.05 -13.59
CA GLU A 112 -4.72 8.24 -14.01
C GLU A 112 -3.92 6.94 -13.95
N CYS A 113 -4.02 6.17 -12.85
CA CYS A 113 -3.40 4.84 -12.74
C CYS A 113 -3.79 3.93 -13.91
N ARG A 114 -5.09 3.85 -14.22
CA ARG A 114 -5.60 3.05 -15.33
C ARG A 114 -5.04 3.48 -16.68
N SER A 115 -4.83 4.77 -16.89
CA SER A 115 -4.22 5.28 -18.14
C SER A 115 -2.76 4.83 -18.32
N LEU A 116 -2.10 4.44 -17.22
CA LEU A 116 -0.75 3.89 -17.19
C LEU A 116 -0.71 2.35 -17.17
N GLY A 117 -1.88 1.69 -17.03
CA GLY A 117 -1.98 0.26 -16.82
C GLY A 117 -1.72 -0.18 -15.36
N ILE A 118 -1.57 0.75 -14.42
CA ILE A 118 -1.47 0.48 -12.99
C ILE A 118 -2.86 0.08 -12.48
N ASN A 119 -2.94 -1.06 -11.79
CA ASN A 119 -4.20 -1.64 -11.31
C ASN A 119 -4.25 -1.84 -9.80
N TRP A 120 -3.19 -1.43 -9.09
CA TRP A 120 -3.09 -1.55 -7.64
C TRP A 120 -2.28 -0.38 -7.07
N VAL A 121 -2.78 0.27 -6.02
CA VAL A 121 -2.06 1.34 -5.31
C VAL A 121 -1.85 0.98 -3.84
N LEU A 122 -0.67 1.34 -3.32
CA LEU A 122 -0.31 1.18 -1.91
C LEU A 122 -0.79 2.40 -1.10
N HIS A 123 -2.08 2.64 -1.14
CA HIS A 123 -2.79 3.84 -0.70
C HIS A 123 -4.27 3.50 -0.45
N PRO A 124 -4.97 4.11 0.54
CA PRO A 124 -4.54 5.21 1.42
C PRO A 124 -3.81 4.79 2.70
N VAL A 125 -3.17 5.78 3.36
CA VAL A 125 -2.56 5.62 4.68
C VAL A 125 -3.66 5.65 5.76
N ALA A 126 -3.83 4.55 6.48
CA ALA A 126 -4.82 4.39 7.54
C ALA A 126 -4.26 4.66 8.96
N ASP A 127 -2.99 5.01 9.02
CA ASP A 127 -2.33 5.39 10.27
C ASP A 127 -2.90 6.68 10.84
N LEU A 128 -2.95 6.77 12.16
CA LEU A 128 -3.42 7.95 12.88
C LEU A 128 -2.22 8.77 13.39
N ASN A 129 -2.24 10.09 13.18
CA ASN A 129 -1.16 10.98 13.64
C ASN A 129 -1.29 11.29 15.14
N MET A 130 -1.09 10.29 16.00
CA MET A 130 -1.25 10.39 17.44
C MET A 130 -0.03 11.02 18.12
N ASN A 131 1.16 10.86 17.57
CA ASN A 131 2.40 11.39 18.09
C ASN A 131 3.01 12.40 17.09
N PRO A 132 3.06 13.69 17.43
CA PRO A 132 3.62 14.71 16.52
C PRO A 132 5.12 14.54 16.27
N LEU A 133 5.82 13.71 17.06
CA LEU A 133 7.24 13.38 16.85
C LEU A 133 7.44 12.19 15.92
N ASN A 134 6.36 11.52 15.47
CA ASN A 134 6.49 10.44 14.49
C ASN A 134 6.95 11.03 13.13
N PRO A 135 8.10 10.57 12.58
CA PRO A 135 8.65 11.19 11.38
C PRO A 135 7.99 10.71 10.07
N ILE A 136 7.22 9.62 10.13
CA ILE A 136 6.74 8.90 8.95
C ILE A 136 5.28 9.17 8.65
N VAL A 137 4.40 9.13 9.65
CA VAL A 137 2.96 9.32 9.47
C VAL A 137 2.67 10.78 9.16
N ASN A 138 2.87 11.68 10.09
CA ASN A 138 2.83 13.14 9.93
C ASN A 138 1.73 13.59 8.93
N THR A 139 2.12 14.29 7.86
CA THR A 139 1.20 14.79 6.82
C THR A 139 0.59 13.71 5.93
N ARG A 140 1.05 12.46 6.04
CA ARG A 140 0.48 11.31 5.34
C ARG A 140 -0.81 10.80 5.99
N SER A 141 -1.06 11.11 7.26
CA SER A 141 -2.31 10.77 7.93
C SER A 141 -3.41 11.76 7.60
N VAL A 142 -4.61 11.26 7.38
CA VAL A 142 -5.80 12.08 7.17
C VAL A 142 -6.30 12.72 8.46
N SER A 143 -6.05 12.09 9.63
CA SER A 143 -6.49 12.58 10.94
C SER A 143 -5.86 11.78 12.09
N ASP A 144 -5.91 12.33 13.28
CA ASP A 144 -5.71 11.64 14.57
C ASP A 144 -7.03 11.07 15.14
N ASN A 145 -8.17 11.48 14.58
CA ASN A 145 -9.49 11.04 14.99
C ASN A 145 -9.96 9.83 14.15
N PRO A 146 -10.24 8.66 14.78
CA PRO A 146 -10.58 7.44 14.06
C PRO A 146 -11.91 7.53 13.29
N GLU A 147 -12.93 8.22 13.77
CA GLU A 147 -14.21 8.39 13.10
C GLU A 147 -14.06 9.17 11.79
N LYS A 148 -13.29 10.27 11.87
CA LYS A 148 -12.97 11.09 10.70
C LYS A 148 -12.14 10.32 9.69
N ALA A 149 -11.12 9.58 10.15
CA ALA A 149 -10.30 8.74 9.30
C ALA A 149 -11.16 7.69 8.57
N VAL A 150 -12.02 6.95 9.29
CA VAL A 150 -12.94 5.98 8.68
C VAL A 150 -13.84 6.63 7.64
N CYS A 151 -14.44 7.77 7.96
CA CYS A 151 -15.34 8.47 7.06
C CYS A 151 -14.66 8.85 5.73
N LEU A 152 -13.52 9.50 5.79
CA LEU A 152 -12.82 9.98 4.59
C LEU A 152 -12.14 8.85 3.81
N LEU A 153 -11.45 7.94 4.51
CA LEU A 153 -10.73 6.86 3.85
C LEU A 153 -11.68 5.83 3.22
N SER A 154 -12.88 5.61 3.78
CA SER A 154 -13.89 4.75 3.14
C SER A 154 -14.29 5.27 1.77
N GLU A 155 -14.51 6.56 1.63
CA GLU A 155 -14.87 7.18 0.36
C GLU A 155 -13.71 7.22 -0.63
N GLN A 156 -12.49 7.42 -0.14
CA GLN A 156 -11.29 7.37 -0.98
C GLN A 156 -11.05 5.96 -1.54
N ILE A 157 -11.14 4.92 -0.69
CA ILE A 157 -11.08 3.51 -1.09
C ILE A 157 -12.18 3.21 -2.13
N LYS A 158 -13.39 3.66 -1.86
CA LYS A 158 -14.51 3.51 -2.79
C LYS A 158 -14.23 4.16 -4.14
N GLY A 159 -13.67 5.39 -4.15
CA GLY A 159 -13.27 6.08 -5.37
C GLY A 159 -12.24 5.31 -6.19
N LEU A 160 -11.25 4.68 -5.53
CA LEU A 160 -10.26 3.82 -6.16
C LEU A 160 -10.90 2.54 -6.74
N GLN A 161 -11.63 1.80 -5.92
CA GLN A 161 -12.11 0.45 -6.27
C GLN A 161 -13.30 0.47 -7.23
N ASP A 162 -14.20 1.44 -7.16
CA ASP A 162 -15.27 1.66 -8.14
C ASP A 162 -14.69 1.91 -9.56
N ASN A 163 -13.44 2.39 -9.64
CA ASN A 163 -12.73 2.64 -10.89
C ASN A 163 -11.67 1.60 -11.20
N SER A 164 -11.80 0.38 -10.67
CA SER A 164 -10.99 -0.80 -10.98
C SER A 164 -9.50 -0.68 -10.64
N VAL A 165 -9.18 -0.01 -9.55
CA VAL A 165 -7.83 0.02 -8.94
C VAL A 165 -7.93 -0.50 -7.51
N ALA A 166 -7.18 -1.55 -7.20
CA ALA A 166 -7.15 -2.10 -5.85
C ALA A 166 -6.50 -1.11 -4.87
N ALA A 167 -7.17 -0.86 -3.75
CA ALA A 167 -6.67 0.00 -2.69
C ALA A 167 -5.98 -0.82 -1.59
N THR A 168 -4.93 -0.26 -0.99
CA THR A 168 -4.21 -0.87 0.14
C THR A 168 -4.18 0.07 1.31
N ILE A 169 -4.80 -0.28 2.41
CA ILE A 169 -4.60 0.47 3.66
C ILE A 169 -3.32 0.04 4.37
N LYS A 170 -2.64 1.01 5.00
CA LYS A 170 -1.33 0.81 5.64
C LYS A 170 -1.12 1.75 6.83
N HIS A 171 -0.29 1.38 7.80
CA HIS A 171 0.54 0.17 7.95
C HIS A 171 0.06 -0.64 9.15
N PHE A 172 -0.58 -1.77 8.91
CA PHE A 172 -1.12 -2.60 9.99
C PHE A 172 0.00 -3.07 10.95
N PRO A 173 -0.16 -3.03 12.29
CA PRO A 173 -1.36 -2.73 13.09
C PRO A 173 -1.57 -1.26 13.46
N GLY A 174 -0.93 -0.32 12.79
CA GLY A 174 -1.05 1.13 12.96
C GLY A 174 0.25 1.80 13.38
N ASP A 175 0.76 2.69 12.54
CA ASP A 175 1.87 3.60 12.83
C ASP A 175 1.33 4.94 13.39
N GLY A 176 2.24 5.84 13.77
CA GLY A 176 1.89 7.17 14.32
C GLY A 176 1.94 7.26 15.84
N VAL A 177 2.40 6.22 16.52
CA VAL A 177 2.57 6.18 17.98
C VAL A 177 4.04 6.33 18.37
N ASP A 178 4.93 5.55 17.74
CA ASP A 178 6.37 5.57 17.98
C ASP A 178 7.01 6.83 17.35
N TYR A 179 8.05 7.37 17.97
CA TYR A 179 8.84 8.49 17.44
C TYR A 179 9.96 8.06 16.48
N ARG A 180 10.14 6.76 16.28
CA ARG A 180 11.17 6.18 15.40
C ARG A 180 10.60 5.86 14.03
N ASP A 181 11.50 5.71 13.05
CA ASP A 181 11.17 5.35 11.69
C ASP A 181 11.15 3.82 11.49
N GLN A 182 10.01 3.26 11.13
CA GLN A 182 9.85 1.83 10.88
C GLN A 182 10.64 1.31 9.68
N HIS A 183 11.12 2.18 8.78
CA HIS A 183 12.00 1.78 7.67
C HIS A 183 13.45 1.55 8.11
N LEU A 184 13.85 2.09 9.26
CA LEU A 184 15.21 1.98 9.78
C LEU A 184 15.33 0.95 10.90
N MET A 185 14.24 0.71 11.65
CA MET A 185 14.19 -0.25 12.74
C MET A 185 12.75 -0.66 13.05
N THR A 186 12.58 -1.80 13.69
CA THR A 186 11.26 -2.21 14.19
C THR A 186 10.75 -1.20 15.22
N THR A 187 9.57 -0.66 14.96
CA THR A 187 8.87 0.28 15.86
C THR A 187 7.80 -0.42 16.69
N VAL A 188 7.19 0.29 17.61
CA VAL A 188 6.26 -0.26 18.60
C VAL A 188 4.97 0.56 18.64
N ASN A 189 3.85 -0.06 18.34
CA ASN A 189 2.57 0.50 18.75
C ASN A 189 2.35 0.13 20.23
N SER A 190 2.66 1.08 21.11
CA SER A 190 2.68 0.89 22.58
C SER A 190 1.35 1.15 23.25
N LEU A 191 0.28 1.30 22.49
CA LEU A 191 -1.06 1.52 23.04
C LEU A 191 -1.52 0.29 23.85
N SER A 192 -2.35 0.55 24.87
CA SER A 192 -3.08 -0.52 25.54
C SER A 192 -4.08 -1.18 24.57
N GLU A 193 -4.50 -2.40 24.86
CA GLU A 193 -5.52 -3.11 24.08
C GLU A 193 -6.79 -2.28 23.90
N GLU A 194 -7.28 -1.68 24.97
CA GLU A 194 -8.48 -0.84 24.95
C GLU A 194 -8.30 0.38 24.04
N THR A 195 -7.19 1.11 24.19
CA THR A 195 -6.91 2.30 23.36
C THR A 195 -6.69 1.90 21.90
N TRP A 196 -5.94 0.82 21.63
CA TRP A 196 -5.74 0.35 20.27
C TRP A 196 -7.05 0.00 19.57
N LYS A 197 -7.96 -0.70 20.28
CA LYS A 197 -9.30 -1.03 19.76
C LYS A 197 -10.16 0.20 19.46
N GLN A 198 -10.01 1.26 20.22
CA GLN A 198 -10.74 2.52 20.02
C GLN A 198 -10.16 3.36 18.85
N TYR A 199 -8.88 3.23 18.55
CA TYR A 199 -8.17 4.01 17.54
C TYR A 199 -7.81 3.18 16.31
N HIS A 200 -6.59 2.67 16.20
CA HIS A 200 -6.13 1.95 15.02
C HIS A 200 -6.97 0.70 14.73
N GLY A 201 -7.27 -0.09 15.74
CA GLY A 201 -8.10 -1.29 15.59
C GLY A 201 -9.46 -0.98 14.99
N LYS A 202 -10.10 0.13 15.41
CA LYS A 202 -11.37 0.61 14.85
C LYS A 202 -11.22 1.00 13.38
N VAL A 203 -10.18 1.78 13.03
CA VAL A 203 -9.97 2.21 11.64
C VAL A 203 -9.80 1.00 10.73
N PHE A 204 -8.90 0.08 11.06
CA PHE A 204 -8.71 -1.13 10.24
C PHE A 204 -9.98 -1.97 10.16
N ALA A 205 -10.66 -2.22 11.29
CA ALA A 205 -11.89 -3.04 11.30
C ALA A 205 -13.01 -2.44 10.44
N GLU A 206 -13.24 -1.14 10.53
CA GLU A 206 -14.28 -0.49 9.73
C GLU A 206 -13.92 -0.44 8.23
N LEU A 207 -12.66 -0.19 7.88
CA LEU A 207 -12.23 -0.20 6.47
C LEU A 207 -12.24 -1.62 5.87
N ILE A 208 -11.98 -2.66 6.67
CA ILE A 208 -12.17 -4.07 6.27
C ILE A 208 -13.66 -4.33 5.95
N LYS A 209 -14.58 -3.93 6.83
CA LYS A 209 -16.03 -4.05 6.61
C LYS A 209 -16.49 -3.30 5.36
N LYS A 210 -15.84 -2.20 5.00
CA LYS A 210 -16.09 -1.44 3.76
C LYS A 210 -15.50 -2.09 2.51
N GLY A 211 -14.81 -3.21 2.65
CA GLY A 211 -14.35 -4.02 1.54
C GLY A 211 -13.04 -3.57 0.90
N VAL A 212 -12.11 -3.03 1.69
CA VAL A 212 -10.75 -2.74 1.18
C VAL A 212 -10.10 -4.02 0.65
N ALA A 213 -9.47 -3.94 -0.53
CA ALA A 213 -8.91 -5.09 -1.22
C ALA A 213 -7.62 -5.61 -0.57
N CYS A 214 -6.76 -4.70 -0.10
CA CYS A 214 -5.42 -5.05 0.36
C CYS A 214 -5.08 -4.36 1.68
N ILE A 215 -4.20 -4.99 2.47
CA ILE A 215 -3.62 -4.42 3.70
C ILE A 215 -2.12 -4.64 3.68
N MET A 216 -1.34 -3.58 3.87
CA MET A 216 0.10 -3.65 4.04
C MET A 216 0.45 -3.68 5.53
N PRO A 217 1.10 -4.74 6.04
CA PRO A 217 1.67 -4.74 7.38
C PRO A 217 2.88 -3.83 7.46
N GLY A 218 3.05 -3.20 8.61
CA GLY A 218 4.24 -2.39 8.92
C GLY A 218 5.33 -3.18 9.64
N HIS A 219 6.51 -2.58 9.74
CA HIS A 219 7.60 -3.12 10.58
C HIS A 219 7.40 -2.73 12.05
N ILE A 220 6.20 -3.02 12.56
CA ILE A 220 5.66 -2.53 13.84
C ILE A 220 5.26 -3.72 14.70
N THR A 221 5.62 -3.69 15.98
CA THR A 221 5.15 -4.65 16.98
C THR A 221 3.91 -4.12 17.70
N LEU A 222 3.10 -5.06 18.22
CA LEU A 222 1.91 -4.77 19.04
C LEU A 222 1.98 -5.56 20.35
N PRO A 223 2.70 -5.07 21.37
CA PRO A 223 3.08 -5.85 22.54
C PRO A 223 1.92 -6.40 23.39
N PHE A 224 0.78 -5.73 23.46
CA PHE A 224 -0.35 -6.24 24.21
C PHE A 224 -0.94 -7.52 23.62
N TYR A 225 -0.79 -7.70 22.29
CA TYR A 225 -1.34 -8.85 21.57
C TYR A 225 -0.34 -9.99 21.41
N GLN A 226 0.93 -9.66 21.09
CA GLN A 226 1.96 -10.62 20.76
C GLN A 226 2.56 -11.29 22.00
N LYS A 227 2.76 -12.62 21.92
CA LYS A 227 3.42 -13.44 22.95
C LYS A 227 4.62 -14.18 22.39
N GLU A 228 4.56 -14.56 21.10
CA GLU A 228 5.64 -15.29 20.44
C GLU A 228 6.84 -14.38 20.17
N LYS A 229 8.03 -14.90 20.43
CA LYS A 229 9.29 -14.18 20.21
C LYS A 229 10.17 -14.92 19.22
N ILE A 230 10.83 -14.19 18.35
CA ILE A 230 11.88 -14.68 17.45
C ILE A 230 13.22 -14.11 17.99
N ASN A 231 14.13 -15.00 18.34
CA ASN A 231 15.44 -14.62 18.95
C ASN A 231 15.31 -13.69 20.16
N GLY A 232 14.27 -13.87 20.98
CA GLY A 232 14.06 -13.08 22.21
C GLY A 232 13.30 -11.76 22.01
N TYR A 233 12.97 -11.37 20.77
CA TYR A 233 12.27 -10.12 20.44
C TYR A 233 10.90 -10.40 19.83
N LEU A 234 9.93 -9.49 20.04
CA LEU A 234 8.66 -9.52 19.33
C LEU A 234 8.91 -9.25 17.83
N PRO A 235 8.43 -10.13 16.93
CA PRO A 235 8.57 -9.89 15.51
C PRO A 235 7.67 -8.72 15.06
N PRO A 236 8.10 -7.89 14.08
CA PRO A 236 7.22 -6.91 13.48
C PRO A 236 6.05 -7.59 12.78
N ALA A 237 4.97 -6.85 12.52
CA ALA A 237 3.77 -7.40 11.88
C ALA A 237 4.09 -8.13 10.57
N THR A 238 5.05 -7.64 9.79
CA THR A 238 5.54 -8.29 8.55
C THR A 238 6.06 -9.72 8.74
N LEU A 239 6.44 -10.12 9.96
CA LEU A 239 6.96 -11.45 10.29
C LEU A 239 6.14 -12.17 11.37
N SER A 240 5.05 -11.55 11.86
CA SER A 240 4.27 -12.07 12.98
C SER A 240 3.08 -12.90 12.52
N HIS A 241 3.13 -14.21 12.75
CA HIS A 241 1.98 -15.09 12.54
C HIS A 241 0.79 -14.68 13.42
N GLU A 242 1.04 -14.26 14.68
CA GLU A 242 -0.03 -13.81 15.59
C GLU A 242 -0.76 -12.61 15.01
N LEU A 243 -0.03 -11.59 14.50
CA LEU A 243 -0.66 -10.38 13.96
C LEU A 243 -1.32 -10.62 12.60
N LEU A 244 -0.68 -11.34 11.67
CA LEU A 244 -1.22 -11.52 10.33
C LEU A 244 -2.31 -12.61 10.27
N THR A 245 -2.06 -13.76 10.88
CA THR A 245 -3.03 -14.86 10.84
C THR A 245 -4.01 -14.78 12.02
N GLY A 246 -3.52 -14.51 13.23
CA GLY A 246 -4.36 -14.43 14.43
C GLY A 246 -5.27 -13.20 14.36
N LEU A 247 -4.70 -12.02 14.54
CA LEU A 247 -5.48 -10.79 14.65
C LEU A 247 -6.15 -10.41 13.31
N LEU A 248 -5.36 -10.21 12.24
CA LEU A 248 -5.89 -9.66 11.00
C LEU A 248 -6.85 -10.62 10.28
N LYS A 249 -6.43 -11.86 10.04
CA LYS A 249 -7.25 -12.80 9.24
C LYS A 249 -8.35 -13.46 10.07
N LYS A 250 -8.06 -13.97 11.28
CA LYS A 250 -9.05 -14.72 12.07
C LYS A 250 -9.99 -13.82 12.86
N GLU A 251 -9.45 -12.84 13.62
CA GLU A 251 -10.29 -12.01 14.50
C GLU A 251 -10.95 -10.84 13.76
N MET A 252 -10.21 -10.14 12.88
CA MET A 252 -10.75 -9.04 12.08
C MET A 252 -11.39 -9.50 10.77
N HIS A 253 -11.34 -10.81 10.45
CA HIS A 253 -11.95 -11.44 9.27
C HIS A 253 -11.49 -10.86 7.93
N PHE A 254 -10.26 -10.39 7.83
CA PHE A 254 -9.74 -9.89 6.57
C PHE A 254 -9.41 -11.05 5.61
N ASN A 255 -10.10 -11.08 4.47
CA ASN A 255 -9.96 -12.12 3.44
C ASN A 255 -9.26 -11.63 2.16
N GLY A 256 -8.81 -10.38 2.14
CA GLY A 256 -8.09 -9.79 1.02
C GLY A 256 -6.60 -10.13 0.99
N VAL A 257 -5.85 -9.37 0.19
CA VAL A 257 -4.40 -9.53 0.00
C VAL A 257 -3.62 -8.86 1.14
N VAL A 258 -2.57 -9.52 1.63
CA VAL A 258 -1.62 -9.00 2.62
C VAL A 258 -0.25 -8.95 2.00
#